data_d29e1a0c321ffbc49df94a199847e131
#
_entry.id   d29e1a0c321ffbc49df94a199847e131
#
_cell.length_a   1.000
_cell.length_b   1.000
_cell.length_c   1.000
_cell.angle_alpha   90.00
_cell.angle_beta   90.00
_cell.angle_gamma   90.00
#
_symmetry.space_group_name_H-M   'P 1'
#
loop_
_entity.id
_entity.type
_entity.pdbx_description
1 polymer ?
#
loop_
_entity_poly.entity_id
_entity_poly.type
_entity_poly.pdbx_seq_one_letter_code
_entity_poly.pdbx_strand_id
1 'polypeptide(L)'
;MFTTPLNPSFRGAGMTNLVKGISGQDGRLFAEAQASPDETSFKIENTSSAYYDSPYYKKHKQDVQKVPPPRVNPPRLDLADVLGADLLDPIVASKQISFHTVGDTGAAKVNRSQKMATAIRHEAGVADLMAEAIEQGGEQAPAFFFHLGDIVYNFGEGQYYYDQFYEPFRNYDRPIFGLAGNHDAMVFGPSPDTPSVKSLTAYLRNFCAEHPGPAEDAGGLMRSTMNQPGVYFTLDAPFVSIIGLYTNVLDGPGVLSSQEDHYPEVGDEQLAFLEQELSRLKPQREAGERAVIVACHHPPASVGEHSGSEGLEKDLDSAFEASGLYPDAVLSGHAHLYQRFTRKVDGREIPYVVAGAGGFSETPPRTHVGKGASEGQYTLAVDPIVHFGFLTATVDMKTKRLTIVYRPSDQGIKGDSVTVDLEAGKLA
;
A
#
# COMPACT_ATOMS: atom_id res chain seq x y z
N MET A 1 0.30 -17.14 -42.38
CA MET A 1 1.23 -16.02 -42.57
C MET A 1 0.44 -14.81 -42.98
N PHE A 2 0.02 -13.98 -42.06
CA PHE A 2 -0.48 -12.64 -42.36
C PHE A 2 0.23 -11.66 -41.44
N THR A 3 1.24 -11.00 -42.01
CA THR A 3 1.92 -9.89 -41.37
C THR A 3 1.16 -8.62 -41.74
N THR A 4 0.37 -8.09 -40.81
CA THR A 4 -0.14 -6.71 -40.94
C THR A 4 0.91 -5.78 -40.36
N PRO A 5 1.36 -4.75 -41.05
CA PRO A 5 2.32 -3.79 -40.51
C PRO A 5 1.64 -2.94 -39.43
N LEU A 6 2.24 -2.85 -38.25
CA LEU A 6 1.89 -1.90 -37.22
C LEU A 6 1.97 -0.48 -37.77
N ASN A 7 0.87 0.26 -37.61
CA ASN A 7 0.73 1.62 -38.05
C ASN A 7 1.69 2.55 -37.24
N PRO A 8 2.62 3.29 -37.86
CA PRO A 8 3.63 4.07 -37.13
C PRO A 8 3.12 5.37 -36.51
N SER A 9 1.82 5.62 -36.49
CA SER A 9 1.24 6.92 -36.08
C SER A 9 1.01 7.09 -34.56
N PHE A 10 1.30 6.09 -33.72
CA PHE A 10 1.28 6.25 -32.24
C PHE A 10 2.62 6.64 -31.64
N ARG A 11 3.46 7.32 -32.42
CA ARG A 11 4.68 7.91 -31.87
C ARG A 11 4.39 9.21 -31.11
N GLY A 12 4.34 9.13 -29.79
CA GLY A 12 5.03 10.08 -28.95
C GLY A 12 4.62 11.57 -28.94
N ALA A 13 3.49 11.99 -29.48
CA ALA A 13 3.09 13.40 -29.40
C ALA A 13 2.46 13.77 -28.04
N GLY A 14 1.82 12.81 -27.35
CA GLY A 14 1.16 13.06 -26.07
C GLY A 14 2.15 13.17 -24.89
N MET A 15 3.09 12.23 -24.78
CA MET A 15 4.05 12.23 -23.65
C MET A 15 5.03 13.39 -23.67
N THR A 16 5.52 13.79 -24.86
CA THR A 16 6.50 14.89 -24.96
C THR A 16 5.88 16.25 -24.61
N ASN A 17 4.57 16.42 -24.85
CA ASN A 17 3.88 17.65 -24.51
C ASN A 17 3.44 17.70 -23.04
N LEU A 18 3.06 16.58 -22.45
CA LEU A 18 2.80 16.47 -21.00
C LEU A 18 4.06 16.85 -20.20
N VAL A 19 5.19 16.25 -20.51
CA VAL A 19 6.46 16.54 -19.81
C VAL A 19 6.92 17.98 -20.05
N LYS A 20 6.65 18.60 -21.20
CA LYS A 20 6.98 20.00 -21.48
C LYS A 20 6.05 21.01 -20.78
N GLY A 21 4.76 20.66 -20.62
CA GLY A 21 3.80 21.51 -19.89
C GLY A 21 4.05 21.57 -18.38
N ILE A 22 4.78 20.62 -17.87
CA ILE A 22 5.05 20.42 -16.46
C ILE A 22 6.40 21.03 -16.01
N SER A 23 7.31 21.30 -16.93
CA SER A 23 8.61 21.94 -16.65
C SER A 23 8.53 23.46 -16.49
N GLY A 24 7.34 24.03 -16.34
CA GLY A 24 7.14 25.46 -16.13
C GLY A 24 7.43 25.89 -14.71
N GLN A 25 8.48 26.63 -14.58
CA GLN A 25 8.90 27.54 -13.50
C GLN A 25 9.05 27.04 -12.05
N ASP A 26 8.34 26.02 -11.57
CA ASP A 26 8.48 25.55 -10.18
C ASP A 26 9.18 24.21 -10.01
N GLY A 27 9.62 23.57 -11.10
CA GLY A 27 10.54 22.41 -11.08
C GLY A 27 10.04 21.14 -10.39
N ARG A 28 8.92 21.16 -9.66
CA ARG A 28 8.43 20.11 -8.79
C ARG A 28 6.99 19.80 -9.10
N LEU A 29 6.76 18.62 -9.66
CA LEU A 29 5.43 18.10 -9.97
C LEU A 29 4.77 17.43 -8.78
N PHE A 30 5.60 16.96 -7.86
CA PHE A 30 5.21 16.21 -6.69
C PHE A 30 5.79 16.89 -5.47
N ALA A 31 5.20 16.65 -4.32
CA ALA A 31 5.90 16.85 -3.09
C ALA A 31 7.15 15.98 -3.12
N GLU A 32 8.28 16.59 -2.83
CA GLU A 32 9.51 15.81 -2.66
C GLU A 32 9.37 14.90 -1.45
N ALA A 33 10.14 13.82 -1.46
CA ALA A 33 10.33 12.98 -0.31
C ALA A 33 10.56 13.84 0.94
N GLN A 34 9.77 13.61 1.96
CA GLN A 34 9.79 14.40 3.18
C GLN A 34 10.58 13.67 4.26
N ALA A 35 11.89 13.82 4.18
CA ALA A 35 12.76 13.35 5.25
C ALA A 35 12.59 14.24 6.49
N SER A 36 12.60 13.64 7.68
CA SER A 36 12.67 14.39 8.92
C SER A 36 13.93 15.27 8.93
N PRO A 37 13.83 16.55 9.30
CA PRO A 37 14.99 17.40 9.49
C PRO A 37 15.88 16.94 10.66
N ASP A 38 15.33 16.20 11.59
CA ASP A 38 16.09 15.48 12.63
C ASP A 38 16.50 14.10 12.08
N GLU A 39 17.79 13.90 11.85
CA GLU A 39 18.32 12.65 11.30
C GLU A 39 18.12 11.43 12.23
N THR A 40 17.80 11.65 13.50
CA THR A 40 17.53 10.58 14.47
C THR A 40 16.07 10.23 14.58
N SER A 41 15.15 11.07 14.11
CA SER A 41 13.72 10.84 14.17
C SER A 41 13.22 9.94 13.04
N PHE A 42 12.35 9.01 13.35
CA PHE A 42 11.65 8.13 12.39
C PHE A 42 10.38 8.76 11.81
N LYS A 43 10.02 9.94 12.28
CA LYS A 43 8.76 10.62 11.99
C LYS A 43 8.97 12.09 11.67
N ILE A 44 8.00 12.67 11.01
CA ILE A 44 7.89 14.11 10.79
C ILE A 44 6.55 14.57 11.34
N GLU A 45 6.56 15.73 11.97
CA GLU A 45 5.32 16.40 12.37
C GLU A 45 4.59 16.90 11.12
N ASN A 46 3.31 16.54 10.98
CA ASN A 46 2.55 16.79 9.78
C ASN A 46 2.42 18.30 9.48
N THR A 47 2.22 19.11 10.50
CA THR A 47 2.00 20.56 10.36
C THR A 47 3.27 21.37 10.08
N SER A 48 4.44 20.84 10.42
CA SER A 48 5.73 21.50 10.20
C SER A 48 6.41 21.13 8.89
N SER A 49 5.81 20.26 8.11
CA SER A 49 6.36 19.83 6.83
C SER A 49 6.45 20.98 5.84
N ALA A 50 7.61 21.15 5.20
CA ALA A 50 7.82 22.09 4.12
C ALA A 50 6.88 21.87 2.92
N TYR A 51 6.26 20.69 2.85
CA TYR A 51 5.23 20.34 1.86
C TYR A 51 4.05 21.33 1.88
N TYR A 52 3.51 21.68 3.05
CA TYR A 52 2.37 22.59 3.18
C TYR A 52 2.64 24.01 2.69
N ASP A 53 3.90 24.36 2.57
CA ASP A 53 4.33 25.62 1.96
C ASP A 53 4.60 25.50 0.47
N SER A 54 4.55 24.29 -0.07
CA SER A 54 4.82 24.06 -1.50
C SER A 54 3.79 24.76 -2.40
N PRO A 55 4.20 25.30 -3.55
CA PRO A 55 3.28 25.83 -4.54
C PRO A 55 2.27 24.79 -5.04
N TYR A 56 2.69 23.52 -5.09
CA TYR A 56 1.83 22.40 -5.48
C TYR A 56 0.66 22.24 -4.50
N TYR A 57 0.92 22.11 -3.20
CA TYR A 57 -0.12 21.98 -2.20
C TYR A 57 -1.08 23.19 -2.21
N LYS A 58 -0.53 24.41 -2.18
CA LYS A 58 -1.34 25.65 -2.20
C LYS A 58 -2.27 25.75 -3.39
N LYS A 59 -1.84 25.23 -4.55
CA LYS A 59 -2.61 25.25 -5.79
C LYS A 59 -3.70 24.17 -5.81
N HIS A 60 -3.43 22.98 -5.29
CA HIS A 60 -4.28 21.81 -5.50
C HIS A 60 -5.12 21.37 -4.30
N LYS A 61 -4.90 21.92 -3.10
CA LYS A 61 -5.64 21.52 -1.91
C LYS A 61 -7.18 21.66 -2.02
N GLN A 62 -7.67 22.54 -2.90
CA GLN A 62 -9.10 22.70 -3.15
C GLN A 62 -9.65 21.69 -4.17
N ASP A 63 -8.79 21.03 -4.92
CA ASP A 63 -9.15 20.05 -5.93
C ASP A 63 -9.25 18.62 -5.34
N VAL A 64 -8.77 18.43 -4.11
CA VAL A 64 -8.89 17.16 -3.40
C VAL A 64 -10.33 16.95 -3.00
N GLN A 65 -10.89 15.83 -3.44
CA GLN A 65 -12.22 15.46 -2.96
C GLN A 65 -12.14 14.92 -1.53
N LYS A 66 -13.22 15.07 -0.80
CA LYS A 66 -13.37 14.38 0.49
C LYS A 66 -13.20 12.89 0.30
N VAL A 67 -12.74 12.21 1.36
CA VAL A 67 -12.66 10.73 1.35
C VAL A 67 -14.02 10.17 0.91
N PRO A 68 -14.07 9.39 -0.20
CA PRO A 68 -15.33 8.88 -0.70
C PRO A 68 -15.99 7.96 0.32
N PRO A 69 -17.29 8.14 0.60
CA PRO A 69 -17.99 7.25 1.52
C PRO A 69 -18.01 5.82 0.96
N PRO A 70 -17.84 4.80 1.81
CA PRO A 70 -17.96 3.43 1.38
C PRO A 70 -19.37 3.13 0.85
N ARG A 71 -19.47 2.20 -0.13
CA ARG A 71 -20.75 1.78 -0.71
C ARG A 71 -21.63 0.98 0.26
N VAL A 72 -21.01 0.33 1.23
CA VAL A 72 -21.67 -0.44 2.28
C VAL A 72 -21.17 0.01 3.65
N ASN A 73 -22.02 -0.05 4.65
CA ASN A 73 -21.68 0.34 6.01
C ASN A 73 -22.11 -0.77 6.99
N PRO A 74 -21.19 -1.31 7.78
CA PRO A 74 -19.76 -1.04 7.78
C PRO A 74 -19.05 -1.57 6.52
N PRO A 75 -17.94 -0.94 6.10
CA PRO A 75 -17.19 -1.34 4.90
C PRO A 75 -16.38 -2.62 5.16
N ARG A 76 -16.98 -3.75 4.91
CA ARG A 76 -16.39 -5.08 5.04
C ARG A 76 -16.54 -5.87 3.76
N LEU A 77 -15.55 -6.69 3.47
CA LEU A 77 -15.55 -7.67 2.39
C LEU A 77 -15.09 -9.00 2.95
N ASP A 78 -15.90 -10.04 2.77
CA ASP A 78 -15.48 -11.39 3.13
C ASP A 78 -14.76 -12.03 1.93
N LEU A 79 -13.61 -12.63 2.19
CA LEU A 79 -12.85 -13.34 1.15
C LEU A 79 -13.69 -14.47 0.53
N ALA A 80 -14.61 -15.06 1.29
CA ALA A 80 -15.52 -16.09 0.80
C ALA A 80 -16.47 -15.59 -0.30
N ASP A 81 -16.78 -14.31 -0.34
CA ASP A 81 -17.60 -13.71 -1.40
C ASP A 81 -16.83 -13.54 -2.73
N VAL A 82 -15.50 -13.70 -2.68
CA VAL A 82 -14.60 -13.50 -3.83
C VAL A 82 -13.98 -14.82 -4.30
N LEU A 83 -13.56 -15.68 -3.35
CA LEU A 83 -13.00 -16.98 -3.65
C LEU A 83 -14.10 -18.05 -3.72
N GLY A 84 -14.05 -18.89 -4.76
CA GLY A 84 -14.88 -20.09 -4.80
C GLY A 84 -14.48 -21.12 -3.74
N ALA A 85 -15.40 -22.04 -3.45
CA ALA A 85 -15.19 -23.11 -2.46
C ALA A 85 -13.92 -23.93 -2.74
N ASP A 86 -13.60 -24.19 -4.00
CA ASP A 86 -12.42 -24.94 -4.39
C ASP A 86 -11.09 -24.36 -3.87
N LEU A 87 -11.02 -23.05 -3.69
CA LEU A 87 -9.86 -22.35 -3.11
C LEU A 87 -10.01 -22.13 -1.60
N LEU A 88 -11.23 -21.96 -1.11
CA LEU A 88 -11.48 -21.63 0.31
C LEU A 88 -11.45 -22.87 1.21
N ASP A 89 -12.04 -23.99 0.77
CA ASP A 89 -12.14 -25.22 1.57
C ASP A 89 -10.78 -25.79 2.01
N PRO A 90 -9.74 -25.86 1.14
CA PRO A 90 -8.41 -26.27 1.55
C PRO A 90 -7.78 -25.35 2.61
N ILE A 91 -8.00 -24.04 2.52
CA ILE A 91 -7.52 -23.04 3.50
C ILE A 91 -8.13 -23.32 4.87
N VAL A 92 -9.45 -23.47 4.92
CA VAL A 92 -10.19 -23.75 6.17
C VAL A 92 -9.76 -25.10 6.76
N ALA A 93 -9.63 -26.13 5.93
CA ALA A 93 -9.22 -27.47 6.36
C ALA A 93 -7.77 -27.51 6.87
N SER A 94 -6.87 -26.79 6.23
CA SER A 94 -5.47 -26.70 6.64
C SER A 94 -5.27 -25.88 7.90
N LYS A 95 -6.23 -25.02 8.28
CA LYS A 95 -6.13 -24.00 9.34
C LYS A 95 -4.96 -23.02 9.10
N GLN A 96 -4.64 -22.77 7.84
CA GLN A 96 -3.55 -21.87 7.44
C GLN A 96 -3.99 -21.05 6.25
N ILE A 97 -3.62 -19.76 6.24
CA ILE A 97 -3.78 -18.90 5.09
C ILE A 97 -2.48 -18.14 4.85
N SER A 98 -2.10 -18.03 3.58
CA SER A 98 -0.99 -17.20 3.12
C SER A 98 -1.49 -16.15 2.14
N PHE A 99 -0.87 -14.98 2.12
CA PHE A 99 -1.15 -13.94 1.14
C PHE A 99 0.10 -13.12 0.84
N HIS A 100 0.12 -12.50 -0.35
CA HIS A 100 1.16 -11.56 -0.72
C HIS A 100 0.78 -10.13 -0.34
N THR A 101 1.79 -9.29 -0.06
CA THR A 101 1.59 -7.86 0.13
C THR A 101 2.85 -7.07 -0.22
N VAL A 102 2.67 -5.94 -0.87
CA VAL A 102 3.69 -4.95 -1.21
C VAL A 102 3.00 -3.70 -1.75
N GLY A 103 3.62 -2.55 -1.67
CA GLY A 103 3.16 -1.30 -2.29
C GLY A 103 4.14 -0.79 -3.34
N ASP A 104 3.81 0.36 -3.93
CA ASP A 104 4.71 1.14 -4.77
C ASP A 104 5.20 0.34 -5.99
N THR A 105 4.26 -0.30 -6.69
CA THR A 105 4.59 -1.19 -7.81
C THR A 105 4.68 -0.48 -9.14
N GLY A 106 3.87 0.55 -9.39
CA GLY A 106 3.68 1.16 -10.71
C GLY A 106 4.96 1.70 -11.32
N ALA A 107 5.48 1.05 -12.34
CA ALA A 107 6.85 1.19 -12.83
C ALA A 107 7.03 2.14 -14.02
N ALA A 108 6.10 3.06 -14.30
CA ALA A 108 6.20 3.91 -15.48
C ALA A 108 6.96 5.22 -15.28
N LYS A 109 7.79 5.35 -14.25
CA LYS A 109 8.57 6.57 -14.04
C LYS A 109 9.57 6.78 -15.17
N VAL A 110 9.31 7.77 -16.00
CA VAL A 110 10.30 8.29 -16.94
C VAL A 110 11.25 9.21 -16.17
N ASN A 111 12.17 8.63 -15.44
CA ASN A 111 13.33 9.37 -14.99
C ASN A 111 14.26 9.57 -16.20
N ARG A 112 14.84 10.77 -16.35
CA ARG A 112 15.79 11.09 -17.43
C ARG A 112 17.00 10.14 -17.50
N SER A 113 17.28 9.42 -16.41
CA SER A 113 18.39 8.48 -16.29
C SER A 113 18.00 7.00 -16.43
N GLN A 114 16.74 6.65 -16.26
CA GLN A 114 16.26 5.26 -16.41
C GLN A 114 15.50 5.09 -17.72
N LYS A 115 15.85 4.06 -18.49
CA LYS A 115 15.04 3.65 -19.62
C LYS A 115 13.74 3.03 -19.09
N MET A 116 12.58 3.42 -19.63
CA MET A 116 11.26 2.87 -19.30
C MET A 116 11.29 1.32 -19.24
N ALA A 117 11.96 0.67 -20.19
CA ALA A 117 12.09 -0.79 -20.21
C ALA A 117 12.81 -1.38 -18.99
N THR A 118 13.61 -0.61 -18.25
CA THR A 118 14.28 -1.08 -17.02
C THR A 118 13.34 -0.98 -15.83
N ALA A 119 12.58 0.10 -15.72
CA ALA A 119 11.60 0.28 -14.65
C ALA A 119 10.50 -0.80 -14.71
N ILE A 120 9.93 -1.05 -15.89
CA ILE A 120 8.92 -2.12 -16.10
C ILE A 120 9.46 -3.50 -15.73
N ARG A 121 10.75 -3.77 -15.96
CA ARG A 121 11.35 -5.07 -15.61
C ARG A 121 11.37 -5.35 -14.10
N HIS A 122 11.52 -4.34 -13.27
CA HIS A 122 11.57 -4.52 -11.81
C HIS A 122 10.20 -4.93 -11.28
N GLU A 123 9.16 -4.22 -11.67
CA GLU A 123 7.78 -4.57 -11.32
C GLU A 123 7.40 -5.95 -11.86
N ALA A 124 7.62 -6.20 -13.16
CA ALA A 124 7.34 -7.49 -13.78
C ALA A 124 8.12 -8.62 -13.08
N GLY A 125 9.38 -8.38 -12.68
CA GLY A 125 10.17 -9.36 -11.95
C GLY A 125 9.61 -9.70 -10.58
N VAL A 126 9.08 -8.72 -9.86
CA VAL A 126 8.37 -8.95 -8.59
C VAL A 126 7.07 -9.71 -8.83
N ALA A 127 6.26 -9.28 -9.80
CA ALA A 127 4.99 -9.92 -10.14
C ALA A 127 5.15 -11.38 -10.61
N ASP A 128 6.18 -11.66 -11.43
CA ASP A 128 6.48 -13.01 -11.89
C ASP A 128 6.89 -13.94 -10.72
N LEU A 129 7.71 -13.45 -9.78
CA LEU A 129 8.07 -14.22 -8.58
C LEU A 129 6.88 -14.46 -7.65
N MET A 130 5.94 -13.51 -7.57
CA MET A 130 4.69 -13.70 -6.83
C MET A 130 3.80 -14.76 -7.50
N ALA A 131 3.71 -14.75 -8.83
CA ALA A 131 2.99 -15.77 -9.59
C ALA A 131 3.64 -17.16 -9.45
N GLU A 132 4.97 -17.24 -9.56
CA GLU A 132 5.73 -18.47 -9.32
C GLU A 132 5.50 -19.04 -7.92
N ALA A 133 5.41 -18.18 -6.89
CA ALA A 133 5.13 -18.62 -5.53
C ALA A 133 3.74 -19.27 -5.39
N ILE A 134 2.77 -18.85 -6.20
CA ILE A 134 1.45 -19.51 -6.24
C ILE A 134 1.58 -20.88 -6.89
N GLU A 135 2.25 -20.98 -8.03
CA GLU A 135 2.42 -22.25 -8.74
C GLU A 135 3.18 -23.32 -7.90
N GLN A 136 4.18 -22.87 -7.13
CA GLN A 136 5.00 -23.75 -6.29
C GLN A 136 4.37 -24.05 -4.92
N GLY A 137 3.44 -23.21 -4.46
CA GLY A 137 2.91 -23.26 -3.10
C GLY A 137 1.95 -24.41 -2.80
N GLY A 138 1.34 -25.01 -3.83
CA GLY A 138 0.36 -26.08 -3.65
C GLY A 138 -0.79 -25.66 -2.73
N GLU A 139 -1.09 -26.45 -1.70
CA GLU A 139 -2.14 -26.15 -0.71
C GLU A 139 -1.82 -24.94 0.20
N GLN A 140 -0.56 -24.51 0.23
CA GLN A 140 -0.10 -23.34 1.00
C GLN A 140 0.14 -22.11 0.13
N ALA A 141 -0.27 -22.20 -1.14
CA ALA A 141 -0.15 -21.09 -2.07
C ALA A 141 -0.85 -19.83 -1.52
N PRO A 142 -0.30 -18.64 -1.77
CA PRO A 142 -0.96 -17.40 -1.42
C PRO A 142 -2.37 -17.30 -2.02
N ALA A 143 -3.35 -16.96 -1.18
CA ALA A 143 -4.76 -16.93 -1.56
C ALA A 143 -5.15 -15.63 -2.26
N PHE A 144 -4.44 -14.56 -1.99
CA PHE A 144 -4.68 -13.22 -2.57
C PHE A 144 -3.43 -12.33 -2.48
N PHE A 145 -3.48 -11.20 -3.14
CA PHE A 145 -2.53 -10.09 -2.97
C PHE A 145 -3.27 -8.90 -2.33
N PHE A 146 -2.71 -8.33 -1.27
CA PHE A 146 -3.17 -7.10 -0.65
C PHE A 146 -2.15 -6.00 -0.95
N HIS A 147 -2.45 -5.12 -1.91
CA HIS A 147 -1.56 -4.06 -2.38
C HIS A 147 -1.60 -2.86 -1.42
N LEU A 148 -0.43 -2.35 -1.02
CA LEU A 148 -0.28 -1.30 -0.01
C LEU A 148 -0.33 0.14 -0.58
N GLY A 149 -0.83 0.31 -1.79
CA GLY A 149 -0.99 1.63 -2.43
C GLY A 149 0.14 2.00 -3.39
N ASP A 150 -0.04 3.12 -4.07
CA ASP A 150 0.77 3.56 -5.19
C ASP A 150 0.83 2.51 -6.30
N ILE A 151 -0.36 2.24 -6.83
CA ILE A 151 -0.59 1.25 -7.88
C ILE A 151 -0.18 1.84 -9.22
N VAL A 152 -0.50 3.13 -9.44
CA VAL A 152 -0.22 3.83 -10.69
C VAL A 152 0.42 5.19 -10.46
N TYR A 153 1.61 5.38 -10.97
CA TYR A 153 2.32 6.66 -11.00
C TYR A 153 2.08 7.39 -12.34
N ASN A 154 2.10 8.76 -12.39
CA ASN A 154 2.41 9.61 -11.24
C ASN A 154 1.14 10.17 -10.55
N PHE A 155 -0.04 10.11 -11.20
CA PHE A 155 -1.27 10.75 -10.74
C PHE A 155 -2.45 9.78 -10.72
N GLY A 156 -2.21 8.47 -10.67
CA GLY A 156 -3.26 7.46 -10.65
C GLY A 156 -4.14 7.47 -11.91
N GLU A 157 -3.60 7.85 -13.08
CA GLU A 157 -4.38 8.00 -14.30
C GLU A 157 -4.80 6.64 -14.87
N GLY A 158 -6.08 6.49 -15.20
CA GLY A 158 -6.65 5.26 -15.72
C GLY A 158 -5.95 4.72 -16.97
N GLN A 159 -5.46 5.59 -17.84
CA GLN A 159 -4.76 5.20 -19.06
C GLN A 159 -3.44 4.44 -18.83
N TYR A 160 -2.88 4.51 -17.60
CA TYR A 160 -1.64 3.83 -17.25
C TYR A 160 -1.85 2.56 -16.41
N TYR A 161 -3.09 2.23 -16.05
CA TYR A 161 -3.39 0.99 -15.35
C TYR A 161 -2.99 -0.26 -16.14
N TYR A 162 -3.12 -0.22 -17.49
CA TYR A 162 -2.67 -1.34 -18.31
C TYR A 162 -1.18 -1.61 -18.11
N ASP A 163 -0.34 -0.60 -18.32
CA ASP A 163 1.11 -0.75 -18.31
C ASP A 163 1.71 -0.94 -16.92
N GLN A 164 1.08 -0.35 -15.89
CA GLN A 164 1.62 -0.29 -14.53
C GLN A 164 0.96 -1.24 -13.55
N PHE A 165 -0.10 -1.94 -13.95
CA PHE A 165 -0.80 -2.86 -13.05
C PHE A 165 -1.26 -4.12 -13.79
N TYR A 166 -2.13 -4.00 -14.80
CA TYR A 166 -2.74 -5.19 -15.39
C TYR A 166 -1.76 -6.06 -16.17
N GLU A 167 -0.88 -5.46 -16.95
CA GLU A 167 0.11 -6.20 -17.74
C GLU A 167 1.19 -6.85 -16.87
N PRO A 168 1.82 -6.15 -15.91
CA PRO A 168 2.79 -6.78 -15.01
C PRO A 168 2.21 -7.95 -14.21
N PHE A 169 0.99 -7.81 -13.70
CA PHE A 169 0.32 -8.84 -12.90
C PHE A 169 -0.55 -9.80 -13.73
N ARG A 170 -0.41 -9.86 -15.05
CA ARG A 170 -1.23 -10.71 -15.93
C ARG A 170 -1.22 -12.21 -15.58
N ASN A 171 -0.10 -12.68 -15.04
CA ASN A 171 0.08 -14.08 -14.64
C ASN A 171 -0.32 -14.35 -13.17
N TYR A 172 -0.67 -13.32 -12.42
CA TYR A 172 -1.12 -13.47 -11.03
C TYR A 172 -2.60 -13.88 -11.02
N ASP A 173 -2.88 -15.15 -10.74
CA ASP A 173 -4.21 -15.75 -10.91
C ASP A 173 -5.10 -15.72 -9.66
N ARG A 174 -4.73 -14.92 -8.65
CA ARG A 174 -5.50 -14.71 -7.42
C ARG A 174 -6.10 -13.30 -7.37
N PRO A 175 -7.13 -13.07 -6.54
CA PRO A 175 -7.66 -11.74 -6.31
C PRO A 175 -6.59 -10.76 -5.83
N ILE A 176 -6.67 -9.53 -6.31
CA ILE A 176 -5.80 -8.43 -5.89
C ILE A 176 -6.68 -7.37 -5.25
N PHE A 177 -6.62 -7.26 -3.93
CA PHE A 177 -7.18 -6.16 -3.17
C PHE A 177 -6.12 -5.08 -3.02
N GLY A 178 -6.52 -3.83 -2.80
CA GLY A 178 -5.52 -2.78 -2.64
C GLY A 178 -6.03 -1.59 -1.85
N LEU A 179 -5.08 -0.82 -1.35
CA LEU A 179 -5.28 0.53 -0.85
C LEU A 179 -4.90 1.53 -1.94
N ALA A 180 -5.44 2.73 -1.86
CA ALA A 180 -4.92 3.82 -2.66
C ALA A 180 -3.76 4.49 -1.90
N GLY A 181 -2.65 4.71 -2.59
CA GLY A 181 -1.56 5.54 -2.10
C GLY A 181 -1.75 7.01 -2.47
N ASN A 182 -0.73 7.84 -2.20
CA ASN A 182 -0.79 9.26 -2.54
C ASN A 182 -0.77 9.47 -4.05
N HIS A 183 -0.02 8.68 -4.83
CA HIS A 183 0.00 8.80 -6.28
C HIS A 183 -1.33 8.37 -6.93
N ASP A 184 -2.04 7.39 -6.41
CA ASP A 184 -3.37 6.98 -6.88
C ASP A 184 -4.44 8.06 -6.68
N ALA A 185 -4.19 8.98 -5.75
CA ALA A 185 -5.12 10.01 -5.33
C ALA A 185 -4.71 11.44 -5.71
N MET A 186 -3.63 11.62 -6.45
CA MET A 186 -3.19 12.93 -6.89
C MET A 186 -4.16 13.56 -7.90
N VAL A 187 -4.24 14.87 -7.87
CA VAL A 187 -5.09 15.66 -8.77
C VAL A 187 -4.24 16.27 -9.86
N PHE A 188 -4.53 15.93 -11.10
CA PHE A 188 -3.87 16.49 -12.26
C PHE A 188 -4.85 16.84 -13.37
N GLY A 189 -4.72 18.06 -13.90
CA GLY A 189 -5.38 18.46 -15.14
C GLY A 189 -4.37 18.48 -16.29
N PRO A 190 -4.73 18.01 -17.49
CA PRO A 190 -3.82 17.99 -18.64
C PRO A 190 -3.37 19.37 -19.10
N SER A 191 -4.02 20.42 -18.64
CA SER A 191 -3.58 21.83 -18.80
C SER A 191 -4.27 22.71 -17.75
N PRO A 192 -3.78 23.93 -17.50
CA PRO A 192 -4.44 24.88 -16.59
C PRO A 192 -5.92 25.17 -16.94
N ASP A 193 -6.28 25.00 -18.21
CA ASP A 193 -7.62 25.29 -18.75
C ASP A 193 -8.52 24.01 -18.84
N THR A 194 -8.00 22.85 -18.47
CA THR A 194 -8.76 21.60 -18.51
C THR A 194 -9.22 21.25 -17.10
N PRO A 195 -10.52 20.87 -16.90
CA PRO A 195 -10.97 20.42 -15.61
C PRO A 195 -10.08 19.29 -15.07
N SER A 196 -9.64 19.41 -13.84
CA SER A 196 -8.91 18.34 -13.16
C SER A 196 -9.80 17.10 -13.06
N VAL A 197 -9.24 15.93 -13.28
CA VAL A 197 -9.90 14.67 -12.93
C VAL A 197 -9.96 14.61 -11.42
N LYS A 198 -11.12 14.27 -10.86
CA LYS A 198 -11.24 14.10 -9.41
C LYS A 198 -10.25 13.03 -8.94
N SER A 199 -9.63 13.28 -7.81
CA SER A 199 -8.76 12.29 -7.14
C SER A 199 -9.46 10.93 -7.03
N LEU A 200 -8.71 9.84 -7.07
CA LEU A 200 -9.20 8.46 -6.93
C LEU A 200 -10.10 7.93 -8.05
N THR A 201 -10.38 8.71 -9.12
CA THR A 201 -11.37 8.29 -10.14
C THR A 201 -11.05 6.92 -10.75
N ALA A 202 -9.80 6.69 -11.15
CA ALA A 202 -9.41 5.40 -11.75
C ALA A 202 -9.32 4.30 -10.68
N TYR A 203 -8.80 4.60 -9.49
CA TYR A 203 -8.78 3.65 -8.39
C TYR A 203 -10.19 3.13 -8.06
N LEU A 204 -11.16 4.03 -7.87
CA LEU A 204 -12.54 3.65 -7.57
C LEU A 204 -13.15 2.78 -8.68
N ARG A 205 -12.86 3.08 -9.95
CA ARG A 205 -13.35 2.29 -11.08
C ARG A 205 -12.77 0.88 -11.11
N ASN A 206 -11.47 0.73 -10.80
CA ASN A 206 -10.78 -0.55 -10.88
C ASN A 206 -10.94 -1.41 -9.63
N PHE A 207 -10.97 -0.82 -8.44
CA PHE A 207 -11.00 -1.54 -7.17
C PHE A 207 -12.34 -1.50 -6.43
N CYS A 208 -13.15 -0.47 -6.65
CA CYS A 208 -14.40 -0.27 -5.91
C CYS A 208 -15.65 -0.31 -6.82
N ALA A 209 -15.61 -1.10 -7.88
CA ALA A 209 -16.76 -1.26 -8.77
C ALA A 209 -17.96 -1.83 -8.00
N GLU A 210 -19.18 -1.40 -8.34
CA GLU A 210 -20.39 -1.90 -7.70
C GLU A 210 -20.58 -3.40 -7.94
N HIS A 211 -20.26 -3.83 -9.16
CA HIS A 211 -20.24 -5.24 -9.54
C HIS A 211 -18.94 -5.55 -10.26
N PRO A 212 -18.28 -6.69 -9.93
CA PRO A 212 -17.14 -7.13 -10.70
C PRO A 212 -17.49 -7.30 -12.16
N GLY A 213 -16.66 -6.79 -13.04
CA GLY A 213 -16.88 -6.86 -14.48
C GLY A 213 -15.58 -6.66 -15.24
N PRO A 214 -15.59 -6.77 -16.59
CA PRO A 214 -14.43 -6.51 -17.39
C PRO A 214 -13.84 -5.13 -17.08
N ALA A 215 -12.56 -5.08 -16.73
CA ALA A 215 -11.87 -3.83 -16.42
C ALA A 215 -11.55 -3.09 -17.74
N GLU A 216 -12.13 -1.90 -17.92
CA GLU A 216 -11.88 -1.07 -19.12
C GLU A 216 -10.40 -0.72 -19.25
N ASP A 217 -9.74 -0.44 -18.12
CA ASP A 217 -8.34 -0.06 -18.06
C ASP A 217 -7.37 -1.26 -18.26
N ALA A 218 -7.88 -2.49 -18.31
CA ALA A 218 -7.08 -3.68 -18.58
C ALA A 218 -6.82 -3.92 -20.09
N GLY A 219 -7.31 -3.03 -20.95
CA GLY A 219 -7.14 -3.13 -22.40
C GLY A 219 -7.73 -4.45 -22.93
N GLY A 220 -6.87 -5.29 -23.52
CA GLY A 220 -7.29 -6.60 -24.06
C GLY A 220 -7.13 -7.77 -23.08
N LEU A 221 -6.67 -7.54 -21.86
CA LEU A 221 -6.52 -8.58 -20.86
C LEU A 221 -7.88 -8.91 -20.24
N MET A 222 -8.15 -10.20 -20.04
CA MET A 222 -9.37 -10.66 -19.38
C MET A 222 -9.19 -10.54 -17.85
N ARG A 223 -9.36 -9.32 -17.35
CA ARG A 223 -9.33 -9.00 -15.93
C ARG A 223 -10.64 -8.35 -15.50
N SER A 224 -11.10 -8.74 -14.33
CA SER A 224 -12.27 -8.13 -13.71
C SER A 224 -11.85 -7.05 -12.72
N THR A 225 -12.66 -6.01 -12.61
CA THR A 225 -12.56 -5.03 -11.53
C THR A 225 -12.86 -5.70 -10.19
N MET A 226 -12.32 -5.13 -9.12
CA MET A 226 -12.65 -5.54 -7.75
C MET A 226 -13.87 -4.76 -7.23
N ASN A 227 -14.60 -5.36 -6.29
CA ASN A 227 -15.78 -4.78 -5.67
C ASN A 227 -15.57 -4.36 -4.22
N GLN A 228 -14.37 -3.86 -3.89
CA GLN A 228 -14.08 -3.36 -2.54
C GLN A 228 -15.14 -2.35 -2.09
N PRO A 229 -15.52 -2.34 -0.80
CA PRO A 229 -16.54 -1.43 -0.28
C PRO A 229 -16.24 0.05 -0.47
N GLY A 230 -14.96 0.41 -0.44
CA GLY A 230 -14.47 1.78 -0.56
C GLY A 230 -12.95 1.84 -0.50
N VAL A 231 -12.42 3.04 -0.32
CA VAL A 231 -10.97 3.30 -0.22
C VAL A 231 -10.39 2.82 1.12
N TYR A 232 -11.25 2.58 2.10
CA TYR A 232 -10.92 1.91 3.35
C TYR A 232 -11.96 0.83 3.63
N PHE A 233 -11.55 -0.30 4.17
CA PHE A 233 -12.41 -1.44 4.44
C PHE A 233 -11.69 -2.50 5.26
N THR A 234 -12.44 -3.42 5.85
CA THR A 234 -11.89 -4.66 6.42
C THR A 234 -12.06 -5.80 5.42
N LEU A 235 -10.96 -6.46 5.06
CA LEU A 235 -10.98 -7.76 4.41
C LEU A 235 -11.00 -8.84 5.50
N ASP A 236 -12.13 -9.50 5.67
CA ASP A 236 -12.25 -10.67 6.53
C ASP A 236 -11.91 -11.93 5.72
N ALA A 237 -10.85 -12.63 6.13
CA ALA A 237 -10.45 -13.89 5.54
C ALA A 237 -10.42 -14.99 6.62
N PRO A 238 -10.37 -16.28 6.28
CA PRO A 238 -10.14 -17.31 7.28
C PRO A 238 -8.88 -17.00 8.10
N PHE A 239 -9.04 -16.94 9.43
CA PHE A 239 -7.94 -16.77 10.40
C PHE A 239 -7.25 -15.42 10.43
N VAL A 240 -7.58 -14.48 9.56
CA VAL A 240 -7.02 -13.12 9.53
C VAL A 240 -8.05 -12.09 9.10
N SER A 241 -8.02 -10.92 9.75
CA SER A 241 -8.68 -9.72 9.26
C SER A 241 -7.63 -8.66 8.97
N ILE A 242 -7.73 -8.02 7.80
CA ILE A 242 -6.88 -6.91 7.40
C ILE A 242 -7.75 -5.66 7.35
N ILE A 243 -7.47 -4.72 8.25
CA ILE A 243 -8.13 -3.41 8.27
C ILE A 243 -7.29 -2.48 7.40
N GLY A 244 -7.76 -2.24 6.19
CA GLY A 244 -7.11 -1.37 5.21
C GLY A 244 -7.58 0.07 5.35
N LEU A 245 -6.65 1.02 5.41
CA LEU A 245 -6.89 2.42 5.68
C LEU A 245 -6.36 3.32 4.56
N TYR A 246 -7.10 4.36 4.25
CA TYR A 246 -6.70 5.39 3.30
C TYR A 246 -6.10 6.58 4.04
N THR A 247 -4.81 6.82 3.87
CA THR A 247 -4.05 7.78 4.67
C THR A 247 -3.63 9.04 3.92
N ASN A 248 -4.05 9.20 2.66
CA ASN A 248 -3.54 10.27 1.82
C ASN A 248 -4.17 11.63 2.13
N VAL A 249 -3.31 12.63 2.21
CA VAL A 249 -3.65 14.07 2.28
C VAL A 249 -2.87 14.78 1.18
N LEU A 250 -3.36 14.70 -0.07
CA LEU A 250 -2.56 15.04 -1.25
C LEU A 250 -1.29 14.20 -1.26
N ASP A 251 -0.16 14.82 -1.27
CA ASP A 251 1.16 14.18 -1.27
C ASP A 251 1.94 14.56 0.00
N GLY A 252 1.24 14.58 1.14
CA GLY A 252 1.81 14.91 2.45
C GLY A 252 2.01 13.68 3.33
N PRO A 253 2.51 13.87 4.56
CA PRO A 253 2.52 12.84 5.58
C PRO A 253 1.10 12.35 5.85
N GLY A 254 0.90 11.04 5.94
CA GLY A 254 -0.44 10.44 6.08
C GLY A 254 -1.14 10.77 7.39
N VAL A 255 -2.47 10.80 7.36
CA VAL A 255 -3.36 10.94 8.53
C VAL A 255 -4.62 10.10 8.33
N LEU A 256 -5.38 9.84 9.41
CA LEU A 256 -6.68 9.16 9.36
C LEU A 256 -7.84 10.05 9.79
N SER A 257 -7.55 11.19 10.41
CA SER A 257 -8.55 12.09 10.96
C SER A 257 -8.36 13.51 10.42
N SER A 258 -9.32 14.37 10.71
CA SER A 258 -9.23 15.79 10.37
C SER A 258 -8.11 16.53 11.12
N GLN A 259 -7.50 15.93 12.12
CA GLN A 259 -6.47 16.54 12.97
C GLN A 259 -6.93 17.92 13.49
N GLU A 260 -8.07 17.96 14.17
CA GLU A 260 -8.67 19.19 14.67
C GLU A 260 -8.97 20.25 13.56
N ASP A 261 -9.61 19.80 12.47
CA ASP A 261 -9.94 20.60 11.29
C ASP A 261 -8.74 21.08 10.44
N HIS A 262 -7.55 20.57 10.71
CA HIS A 262 -6.38 20.85 9.87
C HIS A 262 -6.49 20.22 8.47
N TYR A 263 -7.13 19.04 8.39
CA TYR A 263 -7.42 18.28 7.16
C TYR A 263 -8.91 17.98 7.01
N PRO A 264 -9.74 19.01 6.78
CA PRO A 264 -11.21 18.84 6.75
C PRO A 264 -11.68 17.92 5.60
N GLU A 265 -10.87 17.69 4.58
CA GLU A 265 -11.15 16.76 3.49
C GLU A 265 -11.07 15.29 3.91
N VAL A 266 -10.31 14.97 4.96
CA VAL A 266 -10.19 13.60 5.49
C VAL A 266 -11.41 13.24 6.33
N GLY A 267 -11.85 14.13 7.21
CA GLY A 267 -12.91 13.84 8.20
C GLY A 267 -12.44 12.85 9.27
N ASP A 268 -13.36 12.42 10.11
CA ASP A 268 -13.06 11.52 11.24
C ASP A 268 -13.78 10.15 11.13
N GLU A 269 -14.53 9.94 10.05
CA GLU A 269 -15.32 8.72 9.83
C GLU A 269 -14.45 7.47 9.78
N GLN A 270 -13.24 7.61 9.23
CA GLN A 270 -12.31 6.50 9.09
C GLN A 270 -11.67 6.11 10.42
N LEU A 271 -11.38 7.09 11.29
CA LEU A 271 -10.91 6.82 12.65
C LEU A 271 -11.96 6.07 13.45
N ALA A 272 -13.22 6.52 13.41
CA ALA A 272 -14.34 5.85 14.05
C ALA A 272 -14.57 4.42 13.50
N PHE A 273 -14.38 4.23 12.19
CA PHE A 273 -14.42 2.90 11.57
C PHE A 273 -13.33 1.98 12.14
N LEU A 274 -12.08 2.46 12.24
CA LEU A 274 -10.98 1.69 12.80
C LEU A 274 -11.26 1.25 14.23
N GLU A 275 -11.73 2.14 15.09
CA GLU A 275 -12.11 1.84 16.48
C GLU A 275 -13.22 0.77 16.55
N GLN A 276 -14.23 0.87 15.70
CA GLN A 276 -15.33 -0.10 15.63
C GLN A 276 -14.85 -1.48 15.18
N GLU A 277 -13.98 -1.54 14.15
CA GLU A 277 -13.47 -2.81 13.65
C GLU A 277 -12.55 -3.50 14.65
N LEU A 278 -11.66 -2.78 15.29
CA LEU A 278 -10.81 -3.31 16.35
C LEU A 278 -11.67 -3.84 17.52
N SER A 279 -12.67 -3.09 17.95
CA SER A 279 -13.60 -3.53 19.02
C SER A 279 -14.37 -4.79 18.62
N ARG A 280 -14.80 -4.90 17.36
CA ARG A 280 -15.47 -6.09 16.81
C ARG A 280 -14.56 -7.32 16.82
N LEU A 281 -13.30 -7.13 16.42
CA LEU A 281 -12.34 -8.22 16.25
C LEU A 281 -11.70 -8.68 17.57
N LYS A 282 -11.73 -7.84 18.60
CA LYS A 282 -11.09 -8.10 19.89
C LYS A 282 -11.46 -9.47 20.49
N PRO A 283 -12.74 -9.87 20.62
CA PRO A 283 -13.08 -11.16 21.21
C PRO A 283 -12.46 -12.35 20.47
N GLN A 284 -12.48 -12.36 19.14
CA GLN A 284 -11.90 -13.42 18.33
C GLN A 284 -10.37 -13.43 18.41
N ARG A 285 -9.76 -12.22 18.45
CA ARG A 285 -8.32 -12.10 18.61
C ARG A 285 -7.85 -12.60 19.98
N GLU A 286 -8.55 -12.23 21.05
CA GLU A 286 -8.25 -12.66 22.43
C GLU A 286 -8.46 -14.17 22.62
N ALA A 287 -9.44 -14.76 21.92
CA ALA A 287 -9.64 -16.21 21.88
C ALA A 287 -8.57 -16.95 21.04
N GLY A 288 -7.65 -16.23 20.41
CA GLY A 288 -6.63 -16.80 19.54
C GLY A 288 -7.21 -17.47 18.29
N GLU A 289 -8.36 -16.99 17.80
CA GLU A 289 -9.04 -17.55 16.62
C GLU A 289 -8.65 -16.84 15.33
N ARG A 290 -8.03 -15.65 15.44
CA ARG A 290 -7.76 -14.76 14.31
C ARG A 290 -6.58 -13.85 14.59
N ALA A 291 -5.78 -13.59 13.58
CA ALA A 291 -4.83 -12.49 13.55
C ALA A 291 -5.53 -11.21 13.09
N VAL A 292 -5.10 -10.05 13.58
CA VAL A 292 -5.58 -8.73 13.18
C VAL A 292 -4.41 -7.91 12.66
N ILE A 293 -4.49 -7.48 11.41
CA ILE A 293 -3.46 -6.67 10.73
C ILE A 293 -4.08 -5.32 10.36
N VAL A 294 -3.36 -4.24 10.60
CA VAL A 294 -3.69 -2.92 10.07
C VAL A 294 -2.76 -2.63 8.89
N ALA A 295 -3.34 -2.21 7.78
CA ALA A 295 -2.59 -1.86 6.58
C ALA A 295 -2.93 -0.42 6.15
N CYS A 296 -1.91 0.35 5.81
CA CYS A 296 -2.04 1.72 5.31
C CYS A 296 -0.92 2.00 4.30
N HIS A 297 -1.06 3.05 3.49
CA HIS A 297 0.01 3.38 2.55
C HIS A 297 1.16 4.09 3.24
N HIS A 298 0.91 5.20 3.92
CA HIS A 298 1.95 5.94 4.64
C HIS A 298 2.39 5.20 5.90
N PRO A 299 3.69 5.11 6.19
CA PRO A 299 4.19 4.47 7.41
C PRO A 299 4.07 5.41 8.63
N PRO A 300 3.74 4.88 9.83
CA PRO A 300 3.87 5.64 11.07
C PRO A 300 5.32 5.92 11.46
N ALA A 301 6.25 5.06 11.06
CA ALA A 301 7.69 5.22 11.29
C ALA A 301 8.49 4.78 10.07
N SER A 302 9.48 5.54 9.66
CA SER A 302 10.36 5.24 8.53
C SER A 302 11.72 5.93 8.67
N VAL A 303 12.77 5.24 8.25
CA VAL A 303 14.14 5.80 8.10
C VAL A 303 14.49 6.06 6.63
N GLY A 304 13.52 5.92 5.71
CA GLY A 304 13.67 6.25 4.29
C GLY A 304 13.67 7.76 4.02
N GLU A 305 13.75 8.11 2.74
CA GLU A 305 13.57 9.50 2.27
C GLU A 305 12.18 10.04 2.59
N HIS A 306 11.15 9.15 2.56
CA HIS A 306 9.85 9.42 3.12
C HIS A 306 9.85 9.00 4.59
N SER A 307 9.82 9.98 5.48
CA SER A 307 9.70 9.75 6.93
C SER A 307 8.32 9.22 7.29
N GLY A 308 8.21 8.63 8.47
CA GLY A 308 6.92 8.29 9.05
C GLY A 308 6.11 9.53 9.42
N SER A 309 4.82 9.32 9.70
CA SER A 309 3.86 10.37 10.06
C SER A 309 3.54 10.34 11.55
N GLU A 310 3.84 11.41 12.25
CA GLU A 310 3.47 11.59 13.66
C GLU A 310 1.95 11.66 13.85
N GLY A 311 1.25 12.35 12.92
CA GLY A 311 -0.20 12.46 12.96
C GLY A 311 -0.88 11.10 12.77
N LEU A 312 -0.39 10.29 11.81
CA LEU A 312 -0.90 8.93 11.62
C LEU A 312 -0.65 8.05 12.86
N GLU A 313 0.52 8.14 13.47
CA GLU A 313 0.79 7.40 14.71
C GLU A 313 -0.21 7.76 15.81
N LYS A 314 -0.46 9.06 16.02
CA LYS A 314 -1.44 9.53 17.01
C LYS A 314 -2.85 9.00 16.73
N ASP A 315 -3.29 9.03 15.48
CA ASP A 315 -4.60 8.50 15.07
C ASP A 315 -4.71 7.00 15.34
N LEU A 316 -3.69 6.22 14.93
CA LEU A 316 -3.66 4.77 15.18
C LEU A 316 -3.67 4.46 16.68
N ASP A 317 -2.86 5.16 17.46
CA ASP A 317 -2.78 4.95 18.90
C ASP A 317 -4.09 5.26 19.59
N SER A 318 -4.74 6.35 19.21
CA SER A 318 -6.07 6.71 19.72
C SER A 318 -7.07 5.55 19.52
N ALA A 319 -7.11 4.97 18.30
CA ALA A 319 -8.01 3.86 18.01
C ALA A 319 -7.63 2.56 18.73
N PHE A 320 -6.33 2.26 18.87
CA PHE A 320 -5.86 1.07 19.60
C PHE A 320 -6.18 1.17 21.08
N GLU A 321 -5.96 2.32 21.69
CA GLU A 321 -6.28 2.58 23.09
C GLU A 321 -7.79 2.56 23.35
N ALA A 322 -8.59 3.23 22.50
CA ALA A 322 -10.04 3.28 22.65
C ALA A 322 -10.70 1.90 22.52
N SER A 323 -10.24 1.08 21.57
CA SER A 323 -10.72 -0.30 21.41
C SER A 323 -10.15 -1.28 22.43
N GLY A 324 -9.00 -0.95 23.03
CA GLY A 324 -8.20 -1.85 23.86
C GLY A 324 -7.64 -3.05 23.08
N LEU A 325 -7.40 -2.89 21.77
CA LEU A 325 -6.81 -3.91 20.92
C LEU A 325 -5.70 -3.30 20.05
N TYR A 326 -4.48 -3.74 20.29
CA TYR A 326 -3.36 -3.51 19.37
C TYR A 326 -3.29 -4.62 18.33
N PRO A 327 -3.01 -4.30 17.04
CA PRO A 327 -2.91 -5.30 15.98
C PRO A 327 -1.71 -6.25 16.17
N ASP A 328 -1.68 -7.33 15.41
CA ASP A 328 -0.55 -8.27 15.40
C ASP A 328 0.58 -7.82 14.47
N ALA A 329 0.26 -6.97 13.49
CA ALA A 329 1.21 -6.31 12.62
C ALA A 329 0.61 -5.03 12.04
N VAL A 330 1.47 -4.06 11.68
CA VAL A 330 1.13 -2.90 10.85
C VAL A 330 1.96 -2.98 9.58
N LEU A 331 1.30 -2.90 8.41
CA LEU A 331 1.93 -2.99 7.10
C LEU A 331 1.75 -1.68 6.34
N SER A 332 2.80 -1.20 5.70
CA SER A 332 2.76 0.04 4.92
C SER A 332 3.68 -0.01 3.69
N GLY A 333 3.48 0.91 2.76
CA GLY A 333 4.27 1.17 1.58
C GLY A 333 5.01 2.52 1.66
N HIS A 334 4.89 3.34 0.60
CA HIS A 334 5.30 4.73 0.48
C HIS A 334 6.81 4.98 0.48
N ALA A 335 7.56 4.44 1.42
CA ALA A 335 9.01 4.52 1.42
C ALA A 335 9.58 3.35 0.60
N HIS A 336 10.30 3.66 -0.48
CA HIS A 336 10.69 2.72 -1.53
C HIS A 336 11.87 1.83 -1.15
N LEU A 337 11.73 1.15 0.00
CA LEU A 337 12.65 0.16 0.52
C LEU A 337 11.93 -0.76 1.47
N TYR A 338 12.57 -1.85 1.90
CA TYR A 338 12.06 -2.67 2.99
C TYR A 338 12.65 -2.21 4.31
N GLN A 339 11.78 -2.03 5.32
CA GLN A 339 12.17 -1.72 6.71
C GLN A 339 11.28 -2.51 7.66
N ARG A 340 11.82 -2.89 8.81
CA ARG A 340 11.03 -3.49 9.88
C ARG A 340 11.41 -2.92 11.23
N PHE A 341 10.42 -2.35 11.87
CA PHE A 341 10.52 -1.91 13.26
C PHE A 341 9.84 -2.93 14.18
N THR A 342 10.31 -3.03 15.40
CA THR A 342 9.58 -3.65 16.50
C THR A 342 9.07 -2.53 17.40
N ARG A 343 7.76 -2.43 17.55
CA ARG A 343 7.13 -1.54 18.53
C ARG A 343 6.80 -2.32 19.79
N LYS A 344 7.24 -1.79 20.95
CA LYS A 344 6.94 -2.37 22.26
C LYS A 344 5.92 -1.51 22.97
N VAL A 345 4.72 -2.03 23.15
CA VAL A 345 3.58 -1.34 23.77
C VAL A 345 2.68 -2.33 24.48
N ASP A 346 2.20 -1.98 25.66
CA ASP A 346 1.27 -2.79 26.48
C ASP A 346 1.71 -4.27 26.63
N GLY A 347 3.00 -4.48 26.85
CA GLY A 347 3.59 -5.82 26.98
C GLY A 347 3.67 -6.64 25.69
N ARG A 348 3.26 -6.07 24.54
CA ARG A 348 3.32 -6.68 23.21
C ARG A 348 4.57 -6.25 22.44
N GLU A 349 4.94 -7.05 21.46
CA GLU A 349 5.97 -6.74 20.47
C GLU A 349 5.35 -6.84 19.08
N ILE A 350 5.13 -5.70 18.43
CA ILE A 350 4.38 -5.60 17.19
C ILE A 350 5.35 -5.24 16.06
N PRO A 351 5.42 -6.04 14.98
CA PRO A 351 6.18 -5.66 13.80
C PRO A 351 5.42 -4.57 13.02
N TYR A 352 6.10 -3.47 12.76
CA TYR A 352 5.72 -2.43 11.82
C TYR A 352 6.61 -2.59 10.59
N VAL A 353 6.01 -3.00 9.49
CA VAL A 353 6.74 -3.37 8.28
C VAL A 353 6.42 -2.39 7.17
N VAL A 354 7.47 -1.77 6.63
CA VAL A 354 7.38 -0.95 5.42
C VAL A 354 7.87 -1.77 4.25
N ALA A 355 7.06 -1.93 3.24
CA ALA A 355 7.34 -2.69 2.03
C ALA A 355 6.92 -1.91 0.78
N GLY A 356 7.60 -0.79 0.53
CA GLY A 356 7.38 0.10 -0.61
C GLY A 356 8.32 -0.14 -1.79
N ALA A 357 8.93 -1.31 -1.86
CA ALA A 357 9.87 -1.66 -2.94
C ALA A 357 9.25 -2.61 -3.97
N GLY A 358 8.00 -2.36 -4.38
CA GLY A 358 7.25 -3.24 -5.30
C GLY A 358 7.63 -3.13 -6.77
N GLY A 359 8.36 -2.08 -7.18
CA GLY A 359 8.75 -1.95 -8.60
C GLY A 359 9.06 -0.55 -9.08
N PHE A 360 8.50 0.49 -8.43
CA PHE A 360 8.62 1.87 -8.90
C PHE A 360 10.03 2.43 -8.80
N SER A 361 10.62 2.41 -7.63
CA SER A 361 12.00 2.88 -7.41
C SER A 361 12.60 2.28 -6.14
N GLU A 362 13.91 2.36 -6.04
CA GLU A 362 14.68 2.04 -4.84
C GLU A 362 15.26 3.34 -4.28
N THR A 363 15.01 3.63 -3.01
CA THR A 363 15.56 4.79 -2.34
C THR A 363 16.39 4.34 -1.13
N PRO A 364 17.58 4.90 -0.92
CA PRO A 364 18.40 4.54 0.21
C PRO A 364 17.77 5.00 1.53
N PRO A 365 18.06 4.32 2.65
CA PRO A 365 17.76 4.85 3.96
C PRO A 365 18.60 6.11 4.21
N ARG A 366 18.16 6.92 5.17
CA ARG A 366 18.98 8.03 5.65
C ARG A 366 20.31 7.52 6.17
N THR A 367 21.36 8.28 5.90
CA THR A 367 22.71 7.97 6.38
C THR A 367 22.74 7.98 7.92
N HIS A 368 23.51 7.05 8.49
CA HIS A 368 23.71 6.90 9.93
C HIS A 368 22.60 6.20 10.73
N VAL A 369 21.54 5.71 10.09
CA VAL A 369 20.49 4.94 10.77
C VAL A 369 20.57 3.47 10.34
N GLY A 370 20.87 2.59 11.28
CA GLY A 370 20.95 1.15 11.06
C GLY A 370 20.22 0.35 12.14
N LYS A 371 20.27 -0.96 12.01
CA LYS A 371 19.70 -1.90 12.97
C LYS A 371 20.01 -1.53 14.42
N GLY A 372 19.00 -1.50 15.27
CA GLY A 372 19.10 -1.15 16.69
C GLY A 372 18.86 0.33 17.01
N ALA A 373 18.76 1.20 16.00
CA ALA A 373 18.32 2.57 16.22
C ALA A 373 16.88 2.58 16.78
N SER A 374 16.60 3.47 17.73
CA SER A 374 15.34 3.51 18.46
C SER A 374 14.83 4.93 18.63
N GLU A 375 13.51 5.10 18.51
CA GLU A 375 12.79 6.31 18.85
C GLU A 375 11.47 5.95 19.55
N GLY A 376 11.29 6.45 20.78
CA GLY A 376 10.12 6.12 21.59
C GLY A 376 9.98 4.60 21.80
N GLN A 377 8.87 4.06 21.35
CA GLN A 377 8.56 2.62 21.45
C GLN A 377 9.08 1.79 20.27
N TYR A 378 9.63 2.43 19.23
CA TYR A 378 10.10 1.77 18.00
C TYR A 378 11.58 1.46 18.07
N THR A 379 11.95 0.29 17.60
CA THR A 379 13.35 -0.11 17.36
C THR A 379 13.45 -0.66 15.94
N LEU A 380 14.37 -0.14 15.14
CA LEU A 380 14.67 -0.68 13.81
C LEU A 380 15.30 -2.07 13.98
N ALA A 381 14.54 -3.09 13.59
CA ALA A 381 14.88 -4.48 13.93
C ALA A 381 15.91 -5.11 12.99
N VAL A 382 16.02 -4.58 11.78
CA VAL A 382 16.96 -5.02 10.73
C VAL A 382 17.52 -3.82 10.01
N ASP A 383 18.69 -3.98 9.37
CA ASP A 383 19.14 -2.96 8.43
C ASP A 383 18.19 -2.90 7.24
N PRO A 384 17.82 -1.71 6.77
CA PRO A 384 16.89 -1.57 5.64
C PRO A 384 17.43 -2.26 4.38
N ILE A 385 16.55 -2.93 3.63
CA ILE A 385 16.91 -3.60 2.39
C ILE A 385 16.46 -2.73 1.21
N VAL A 386 17.44 -2.24 0.45
CA VAL A 386 17.23 -1.37 -0.72
C VAL A 386 17.22 -2.24 -1.98
N HIS A 387 16.23 -3.10 -2.09
CA HIS A 387 16.02 -3.96 -3.24
C HIS A 387 14.53 -4.22 -3.43
N PHE A 388 14.10 -4.34 -4.69
CA PHE A 388 12.73 -4.72 -5.02
C PHE A 388 12.40 -6.10 -4.47
N GLY A 389 11.16 -6.29 -4.08
CA GLY A 389 10.68 -7.54 -3.51
C GLY A 389 9.25 -7.41 -3.01
N PHE A 390 8.81 -8.44 -2.30
CA PHE A 390 7.46 -8.52 -1.75
C PHE A 390 7.43 -9.28 -0.43
N LEU A 391 6.32 -9.16 0.28
CA LEU A 391 6.04 -9.92 1.49
C LEU A 391 5.14 -11.11 1.18
N THR A 392 5.43 -12.21 1.85
CA THR A 392 4.47 -13.30 2.06
C THR A 392 4.13 -13.34 3.54
N ALA A 393 2.86 -13.12 3.88
CA ALA A 393 2.34 -13.26 5.23
C ALA A 393 1.57 -14.57 5.35
N THR A 394 1.83 -15.32 6.40
CA THR A 394 1.19 -16.63 6.67
C THR A 394 0.65 -16.64 8.09
N VAL A 395 -0.65 -16.92 8.25
CA VAL A 395 -1.28 -17.19 9.53
C VAL A 395 -1.54 -18.67 9.66
N ASP A 396 -0.92 -19.31 10.65
CA ASP A 396 -1.10 -20.73 10.97
C ASP A 396 -1.77 -20.86 12.36
N MET A 397 -3.01 -21.30 12.36
CA MET A 397 -3.80 -21.47 13.56
C MET A 397 -3.48 -22.76 14.32
N LYS A 398 -2.75 -23.70 13.74
CA LYS A 398 -2.27 -24.89 14.48
C LYS A 398 -1.14 -24.52 15.42
N THR A 399 -0.27 -23.61 14.96
CA THR A 399 0.89 -23.12 15.73
C THR A 399 0.63 -21.76 16.38
N LYS A 400 -0.52 -21.13 16.14
CA LYS A 400 -0.86 -19.78 16.60
C LYS A 400 0.21 -18.75 16.24
N ARG A 401 0.60 -18.72 14.98
CA ARG A 401 1.68 -17.84 14.49
C ARG A 401 1.25 -17.05 13.27
N LEU A 402 1.68 -15.78 13.25
CA LEU A 402 1.74 -14.95 12.06
C LEU A 402 3.21 -14.82 11.66
N THR A 403 3.57 -15.31 10.48
CA THR A 403 4.91 -15.18 9.93
C THR A 403 4.88 -14.27 8.71
N ILE A 404 5.76 -13.26 8.67
CA ILE A 404 5.90 -12.31 7.57
C ILE A 404 7.32 -12.44 7.04
N VAL A 405 7.46 -12.76 5.75
CA VAL A 405 8.73 -12.98 5.07
C VAL A 405 8.89 -11.95 3.95
N TYR A 406 9.96 -11.18 3.95
CA TYR A 406 10.36 -10.34 2.82
C TYR A 406 11.27 -11.13 1.89
N ARG A 407 10.86 -11.25 0.63
CA ARG A 407 11.61 -11.89 -0.44
C ARG A 407 12.09 -10.84 -1.45
N PRO A 408 13.38 -10.51 -1.47
CA PRO A 408 13.95 -9.70 -2.54
C PRO A 408 13.83 -10.40 -3.90
N SER A 409 13.64 -9.63 -4.95
CA SER A 409 13.62 -10.15 -6.33
C SER A 409 14.99 -10.60 -6.81
N ASP A 410 16.06 -10.03 -6.28
CA ASP A 410 17.43 -10.48 -6.50
C ASP A 410 17.78 -11.63 -5.53
N GLN A 411 18.02 -12.81 -6.07
CA GLN A 411 18.37 -14.01 -5.29
C GLN A 411 19.70 -13.91 -4.53
N GLY A 412 20.55 -12.96 -4.90
CA GLY A 412 21.81 -12.68 -4.17
C GLY A 412 21.61 -11.90 -2.87
N ILE A 413 20.45 -11.32 -2.67
CA ILE A 413 20.14 -10.47 -1.51
C ILE A 413 19.40 -11.28 -0.46
N LYS A 414 19.89 -11.19 0.78
CA LYS A 414 19.22 -11.83 1.92
C LYS A 414 17.95 -11.07 2.28
N GLY A 415 16.81 -11.77 2.29
CA GLY A 415 15.55 -11.25 2.82
C GLY A 415 15.50 -11.20 4.34
N ASP A 416 14.33 -10.90 4.87
CA ASP A 416 14.05 -10.88 6.31
C ASP A 416 12.80 -11.71 6.62
N SER A 417 12.70 -12.14 7.88
CA SER A 417 11.54 -12.87 8.39
C SER A 417 11.27 -12.49 9.84
N VAL A 418 10.00 -12.35 10.18
CA VAL A 418 9.53 -12.15 11.54
C VAL A 418 8.34 -13.05 11.80
N THR A 419 8.27 -13.62 13.00
CA THR A 419 7.15 -14.41 13.47
C THR A 419 6.58 -13.80 14.73
N VAL A 420 5.27 -13.63 14.78
CA VAL A 420 4.50 -13.20 15.95
C VAL A 420 3.84 -14.42 16.54
N ASP A 421 4.05 -14.66 17.80
CA ASP A 421 3.26 -15.60 18.61
C ASP A 421 1.94 -14.93 18.95
N LEU A 422 0.84 -15.45 18.40
CA LEU A 422 -0.48 -14.87 18.57
C LEU A 422 -1.06 -15.05 19.99
N GLU A 423 -0.58 -15.99 20.77
CA GLU A 423 -1.00 -16.17 22.16
C GLU A 423 -0.23 -15.23 23.09
N ALA A 424 1.09 -15.17 22.93
CA ALA A 424 1.92 -14.31 23.76
C ALA A 424 1.88 -12.82 23.33
N GLY A 425 1.51 -12.51 22.09
CA GLY A 425 1.60 -11.16 21.53
C GLY A 425 3.03 -10.66 21.42
N LYS A 426 3.98 -11.55 21.16
CA LYS A 426 5.43 -11.25 21.11
C LYS A 426 6.06 -11.85 19.87
N LEU A 427 7.23 -11.34 19.55
CA LEU A 427 8.04 -11.95 18.50
C LEU A 427 8.68 -13.26 18.99
N ALA A 428 8.68 -14.28 18.10
CA ALA A 428 9.18 -15.62 18.37
C ALA A 428 10.58 -15.83 17.77
#